data_38fbcafb87e92df666460508449456a5
#
_entry.id   38fbcafb87e92df666460508449456a5
#
_cell.length_a   1.000
_cell.length_b   1.000
_cell.length_c   1.000
_cell.angle_alpha   90.00
_cell.angle_beta   90.00
_cell.angle_gamma   90.00
#
_symmetry.space_group_name_H-M   'P 1'
#
loop_
_entity.id
_entity.type
_entity.pdbx_description
1 polymer ?
#
loop_
_entity_poly.entity_id
_entity_poly.type
_entity_poly.pdbx_seq_one_letter_code
_entity_poly.pdbx_strand_id
1 'polypeptide(L)'
;MRMGFDVEFFKTLDFSGSIISVFNDLGNDVWFRGEFALGDIPYFSFTFKNCEQKRGEFGSEKIVGSKITRFEITDGDQYGISVSFDCGVTLEFSCKWIYRSLEMYKDKSYKNVYSEWEKYLEKMVYVESAEYYRDEDNTELPDGYSLNVKTYADMNERAIKASLDVCELTRNGEHIFEYRCTYDHPRVCKGIVSHSNGRKYLPFQVDLYGISYLDLDSGEVYNYIPEGYPHDIDSYCGESFIVTDIHYDPSSDIVAYGGCYWGGPYDIMAGDLSDPLNYDPHLVSICSVIDPEYDEGWDVDFVCFKDGSLVVKTDDGREFSIAIEELKARIKAISE
;
A
#
# COMPACT_ATOMS: atom_id res chain seq x y z
N MET A 1 -15.31 21.64 -5.99
CA MET A 1 -15.97 20.43 -6.50
C MET A 1 -16.14 19.50 -5.31
N ARG A 2 -17.37 19.21 -4.86
CA ARG A 2 -17.57 18.23 -3.78
C ARG A 2 -17.17 16.88 -4.36
N MET A 3 -16.14 16.24 -3.86
CA MET A 3 -16.05 14.80 -3.94
C MET A 3 -17.13 14.26 -2.98
N GLY A 4 -18.33 14.05 -3.52
CA GLY A 4 -19.44 13.57 -2.73
C GLY A 4 -19.23 12.09 -2.41
N PHE A 5 -19.57 11.68 -1.20
CA PHE A 5 -19.74 10.27 -0.87
C PHE A 5 -20.80 9.67 -1.82
N ASP A 6 -20.48 8.58 -2.50
CA ASP A 6 -21.41 7.91 -3.40
C ASP A 6 -22.41 7.06 -2.60
N VAL A 7 -23.57 7.65 -2.33
CA VAL A 7 -24.65 6.98 -1.58
C VAL A 7 -25.22 5.79 -2.35
N GLU A 8 -25.25 5.83 -3.68
CA GLU A 8 -25.78 4.71 -4.48
C GLU A 8 -24.84 3.52 -4.45
N PHE A 9 -23.53 3.74 -4.54
CA PHE A 9 -22.55 2.67 -4.32
C PHE A 9 -22.65 2.11 -2.89
N PHE A 10 -22.78 2.96 -1.88
CA PHE A 10 -22.95 2.51 -0.49
C PHE A 10 -24.13 1.57 -0.32
N LYS A 11 -25.26 1.85 -0.98
CA LYS A 11 -26.47 1.01 -0.94
C LYS A 11 -26.27 -0.38 -1.54
N THR A 12 -25.20 -0.58 -2.33
CA THR A 12 -24.86 -1.91 -2.88
C THR A 12 -24.14 -2.80 -1.87
N LEU A 13 -23.62 -2.22 -0.78
CA LEU A 13 -22.90 -2.94 0.25
C LEU A 13 -23.87 -3.46 1.32
N ASP A 14 -23.74 -4.73 1.67
CA ASP A 14 -24.50 -5.33 2.76
C ASP A 14 -23.65 -5.36 4.05
N PHE A 15 -23.98 -4.48 4.99
CA PHE A 15 -23.34 -4.41 6.30
C PHE A 15 -24.00 -5.33 7.34
N SER A 16 -25.05 -6.05 6.98
CA SER A 16 -25.78 -6.90 7.95
C SER A 16 -24.87 -8.01 8.48
N GLY A 17 -24.83 -8.15 9.79
CA GLY A 17 -24.00 -9.13 10.48
C GLY A 17 -22.54 -8.72 10.66
N SER A 18 -22.11 -7.58 10.09
CA SER A 18 -20.75 -7.04 10.28
C SER A 18 -20.50 -6.69 11.74
N ILE A 19 -19.32 -7.03 12.26
CA ILE A 19 -18.92 -6.82 13.65
C ILE A 19 -18.14 -5.51 13.77
N ILE A 20 -18.49 -4.65 14.71
CA ILE A 20 -17.73 -3.43 15.01
C ILE A 20 -16.52 -3.77 15.87
N SER A 21 -15.34 -3.51 15.38
CA SER A 21 -14.08 -3.71 16.11
C SER A 21 -13.62 -2.45 16.87
N VAL A 22 -13.93 -1.25 16.35
CA VAL A 22 -13.61 0.02 17.01
C VAL A 22 -14.78 0.98 16.83
N PHE A 23 -15.07 1.76 17.88
CA PHE A 23 -16.05 2.85 17.85
C PHE A 23 -15.58 4.01 18.73
N ASN A 24 -15.52 5.21 18.14
CA ASN A 24 -15.14 6.44 18.85
C ASN A 24 -16.13 7.57 18.56
N ASP A 25 -16.69 8.16 19.61
CA ASP A 25 -17.39 9.44 19.55
C ASP A 25 -16.42 10.55 19.98
N LEU A 26 -15.96 11.35 19.01
CA LEU A 26 -15.00 12.41 19.18
C LEU A 26 -15.68 13.80 19.29
N GLY A 27 -16.88 13.84 19.82
CA GLY A 27 -17.68 15.06 19.96
C GLY A 27 -18.38 15.46 18.66
N ASN A 28 -17.75 16.26 17.79
CA ASN A 28 -18.31 16.62 16.50
C ASN A 28 -18.08 15.59 15.39
N ASP A 29 -17.30 14.59 15.67
CA ASP A 29 -16.98 13.52 14.71
C ASP A 29 -17.34 12.17 15.29
N VAL A 30 -17.72 11.22 14.43
CA VAL A 30 -17.94 9.83 14.81
C VAL A 30 -17.08 8.97 13.89
N TRP A 31 -16.32 8.05 14.47
CA TRP A 31 -15.52 7.10 13.73
C TRP A 31 -15.81 5.69 14.19
N PHE A 32 -15.97 4.77 13.26
CA PHE A 32 -16.00 3.35 13.56
C PHE A 32 -15.39 2.50 12.46
N ARG A 33 -14.87 1.36 12.89
CA ARG A 33 -14.30 0.31 12.04
C ARG A 33 -15.01 -1.00 12.35
N GLY A 34 -15.18 -1.83 11.35
CA GLY A 34 -15.79 -3.14 11.50
C GLY A 34 -15.30 -4.14 10.49
N GLU A 35 -15.69 -5.40 10.72
CA GLU A 35 -15.43 -6.53 9.85
C GLU A 35 -16.72 -6.92 9.12
N PHE A 36 -16.68 -7.10 7.80
CA PHE A 36 -17.83 -7.63 7.05
C PHE A 36 -18.09 -9.09 7.41
N ALA A 37 -19.37 -9.45 7.52
CA ALA A 37 -19.75 -10.83 7.81
C ALA A 37 -19.55 -11.77 6.62
N LEU A 38 -19.69 -11.24 5.42
CA LEU A 38 -19.63 -11.96 4.14
C LEU A 38 -18.99 -11.08 3.08
N GLY A 39 -18.22 -11.70 2.18
CA GLY A 39 -17.66 -11.04 0.99
C GLY A 39 -16.14 -10.95 1.00
N ASP A 40 -15.61 -10.43 -0.09
CA ASP A 40 -14.17 -10.31 -0.35
C ASP A 40 -13.54 -9.09 0.34
N ILE A 41 -14.36 -8.22 0.93
CA ILE A 41 -13.91 -7.04 1.66
C ILE A 41 -14.03 -7.34 3.16
N PRO A 42 -12.91 -7.61 3.86
CA PRO A 42 -12.98 -8.04 5.26
C PRO A 42 -13.25 -6.90 6.24
N TYR A 43 -12.76 -5.68 5.96
CA TYR A 43 -12.86 -4.55 6.88
C TYR A 43 -13.41 -3.30 6.21
N PHE A 44 -14.09 -2.49 7.01
CA PHE A 44 -14.51 -1.15 6.61
C PHE A 44 -14.25 -0.16 7.75
N SER A 45 -14.02 1.07 7.38
CA SER A 45 -13.90 2.19 8.32
C SER A 45 -14.71 3.38 7.81
N PHE A 46 -15.39 4.06 8.72
CA PHE A 46 -16.12 5.30 8.46
C PHE A 46 -15.70 6.37 9.43
N THR A 47 -15.43 7.55 8.89
CA THR A 47 -15.29 8.78 9.67
C THR A 47 -16.34 9.77 9.23
N PHE A 48 -17.26 10.10 10.12
CA PHE A 48 -18.30 11.09 9.92
C PHE A 48 -17.86 12.41 10.57
N LYS A 49 -17.77 13.45 9.79
CA LYS A 49 -17.27 14.77 10.23
C LYS A 49 -18.38 15.79 10.37
N ASN A 50 -18.26 16.66 11.37
CA ASN A 50 -19.25 17.67 11.71
C ASN A 50 -20.64 17.05 11.94
N CYS A 51 -20.69 16.09 12.87
CA CYS A 51 -21.91 15.39 13.25
C CYS A 51 -22.80 16.28 14.12
N GLU A 52 -24.09 16.29 13.78
CA GLU A 52 -25.13 17.03 14.51
C GLU A 52 -26.32 16.11 14.79
N GLN A 53 -27.27 16.57 15.61
CA GLN A 53 -28.53 15.88 15.93
C GLN A 53 -28.33 14.44 16.40
N LYS A 54 -27.27 14.18 17.16
CA LYS A 54 -26.96 12.85 17.67
C LYS A 54 -28.06 12.33 18.59
N ARG A 55 -28.57 11.11 18.30
CA ARG A 55 -29.54 10.38 19.09
C ARG A 55 -29.07 8.95 19.29
N GLY A 56 -29.28 8.40 20.49
CA GLY A 56 -28.84 7.05 20.85
C GLY A 56 -27.71 7.07 21.87
N GLU A 57 -27.26 5.89 22.26
CA GLU A 57 -26.13 5.74 23.19
C GLU A 57 -24.82 5.59 22.42
N PHE A 58 -24.04 6.65 22.36
CA PHE A 58 -22.70 6.70 21.69
C PHE A 58 -21.60 6.13 22.61
N GLY A 59 -21.87 5.08 23.34
CA GLY A 59 -20.89 4.41 24.23
C GLY A 59 -20.16 3.28 23.53
N SER A 60 -18.83 3.36 23.42
CA SER A 60 -18.00 2.32 22.78
C SER A 60 -18.16 0.93 23.42
N GLU A 61 -18.32 0.87 24.75
CA GLU A 61 -18.42 -0.37 25.51
C GLU A 61 -19.59 -1.29 25.10
N LYS A 62 -20.69 -0.72 24.57
CA LYS A 62 -21.86 -1.49 24.12
C LYS A 62 -21.79 -1.82 22.62
N ILE A 63 -21.10 -1.02 21.84
CA ILE A 63 -21.09 -1.09 20.36
C ILE A 63 -19.95 -1.98 19.87
N VAL A 64 -18.78 -1.89 20.48
CA VAL A 64 -17.63 -2.75 20.13
C VAL A 64 -17.96 -4.21 20.39
N GLY A 65 -17.73 -5.06 19.40
CA GLY A 65 -18.11 -6.48 19.41
C GLY A 65 -19.56 -6.76 18.99
N SER A 66 -20.39 -5.74 18.81
CA SER A 66 -21.77 -5.89 18.34
C SER A 66 -21.85 -6.03 16.84
N LYS A 67 -22.89 -6.69 16.33
CA LYS A 67 -23.17 -6.83 14.91
C LYS A 67 -24.10 -5.73 14.41
N ILE A 68 -23.80 -5.19 13.25
CA ILE A 68 -24.72 -4.30 12.54
C ILE A 68 -25.94 -5.12 12.09
N THR A 69 -27.13 -4.64 12.43
CA THR A 69 -28.41 -5.22 11.96
C THR A 69 -29.05 -4.37 10.89
N ARG A 70 -28.72 -3.07 10.84
CA ARG A 70 -29.18 -2.14 9.82
C ARG A 70 -28.20 -0.99 9.71
N PHE A 71 -27.86 -0.58 8.47
CA PHE A 71 -27.05 0.61 8.23
C PHE A 71 -27.63 1.37 7.03
N GLU A 72 -28.03 2.61 7.24
CA GLU A 72 -28.64 3.45 6.22
C GLU A 72 -27.98 4.83 6.19
N ILE A 73 -27.80 5.31 4.96
CA ILE A 73 -27.37 6.67 4.69
C ILE A 73 -28.41 7.32 3.78
N THR A 74 -28.89 8.49 4.16
CA THR A 74 -29.79 9.31 3.35
C THR A 74 -29.06 10.56 2.88
N ASP A 75 -29.23 10.93 1.62
CA ASP A 75 -28.66 12.12 1.02
C ASP A 75 -29.58 13.34 1.24
N GLY A 76 -29.00 14.52 1.46
CA GLY A 76 -29.69 15.78 1.69
C GLY A 76 -28.71 16.95 1.78
N ASP A 77 -29.10 18.03 2.44
CA ASP A 77 -28.19 19.16 2.77
C ASP A 77 -27.02 18.68 3.66
N GLN A 78 -27.30 17.72 4.51
CA GLN A 78 -26.37 16.89 5.26
C GLN A 78 -26.73 15.42 5.03
N TYR A 79 -25.76 14.51 5.23
CA TYR A 79 -26.04 13.09 5.23
C TYR A 79 -26.73 12.70 6.53
N GLY A 80 -27.88 12.01 6.45
CA GLY A 80 -28.54 11.38 7.58
C GLY A 80 -28.03 9.95 7.74
N ILE A 81 -27.59 9.58 8.95
CA ILE A 81 -27.02 8.28 9.27
C ILE A 81 -27.91 7.59 10.28
N SER A 82 -28.23 6.31 10.04
CA SER A 82 -28.92 5.42 10.97
C SER A 82 -28.23 4.07 11.01
N VAL A 83 -27.72 3.68 12.18
CA VAL A 83 -27.05 2.39 12.38
C VAL A 83 -27.66 1.69 13.59
N SER A 84 -28.16 0.47 13.41
CA SER A 84 -28.70 -0.38 14.47
C SER A 84 -27.81 -1.60 14.71
N PHE A 85 -27.69 -2.00 15.95
CA PHE A 85 -26.85 -3.10 16.40
C PHE A 85 -27.67 -4.17 17.12
N ASP A 86 -27.19 -5.42 17.14
CA ASP A 86 -27.81 -6.56 17.79
C ASP A 86 -27.85 -6.43 19.32
N CYS A 87 -27.00 -5.57 19.90
CA CYS A 87 -27.08 -5.21 21.33
C CYS A 87 -28.28 -4.29 21.69
N GLY A 88 -29.13 -3.96 20.69
CA GLY A 88 -30.31 -3.10 20.86
C GLY A 88 -30.04 -1.60 20.80
N VAL A 89 -28.80 -1.18 20.54
CA VAL A 89 -28.45 0.22 20.33
C VAL A 89 -28.78 0.63 18.90
N THR A 90 -29.35 1.82 18.74
CA THR A 90 -29.48 2.49 17.44
C THR A 90 -28.90 3.89 17.56
N LEU A 91 -28.00 4.22 16.62
CA LEU A 91 -27.43 5.54 16.50
C LEU A 91 -28.06 6.26 15.31
N GLU A 92 -28.49 7.50 15.54
CA GLU A 92 -28.98 8.39 14.50
C GLU A 92 -28.26 9.74 14.62
N PHE A 93 -27.74 10.25 13.51
CA PHE A 93 -27.11 11.57 13.47
C PHE A 93 -27.08 12.09 12.04
N SER A 94 -26.84 13.38 11.87
CA SER A 94 -26.48 13.96 10.57
C SER A 94 -25.01 14.32 10.55
N CYS A 95 -24.39 14.33 9.38
CA CYS A 95 -23.01 14.75 9.21
C CYS A 95 -22.80 15.50 7.89
N LYS A 96 -21.79 16.35 7.83
CA LYS A 96 -21.47 17.14 6.66
C LYS A 96 -20.59 16.39 5.66
N TRP A 97 -19.73 15.52 6.16
CA TRP A 97 -18.76 14.75 5.39
C TRP A 97 -18.70 13.32 5.87
N ILE A 98 -18.53 12.41 4.92
CA ILE A 98 -18.29 10.98 5.17
C ILE A 98 -16.98 10.64 4.47
N TYR A 99 -16.02 10.13 5.24
CA TYR A 99 -14.83 9.48 4.74
C TYR A 99 -15.00 7.98 4.97
N ARG A 100 -14.71 7.18 3.97
CA ARG A 100 -14.72 5.73 4.08
C ARG A 100 -13.37 5.18 3.68
N SER A 101 -12.96 4.12 4.32
CA SER A 101 -11.97 3.20 3.84
C SER A 101 -12.60 1.81 3.82
N LEU A 102 -12.48 1.12 2.70
CA LEU A 102 -12.80 -0.29 2.58
C LEU A 102 -11.45 -0.99 2.58
N GLU A 103 -11.08 -1.57 3.70
CA GLU A 103 -9.76 -2.15 3.87
C GLU A 103 -9.83 -3.65 3.59
N MET A 104 -9.13 -4.07 2.56
CA MET A 104 -9.01 -5.50 2.18
C MET A 104 -7.84 -6.14 2.96
N TYR A 105 -7.94 -6.20 4.29
CA TYR A 105 -6.83 -6.68 5.12
C TYR A 105 -6.79 -8.18 5.36
N LYS A 106 -7.79 -8.96 4.91
CA LYS A 106 -7.81 -10.37 5.26
C LYS A 106 -6.96 -11.26 4.40
N ASP A 107 -6.84 -10.94 3.14
CA ASP A 107 -5.88 -11.56 2.24
C ASP A 107 -5.39 -10.42 1.36
N LYS A 108 -4.30 -9.76 1.80
CA LYS A 108 -3.52 -8.99 0.83
C LYS A 108 -3.23 -9.98 -0.27
N SER A 109 -3.98 -9.93 -1.35
CA SER A 109 -3.68 -10.76 -2.49
C SER A 109 -2.34 -10.26 -3.01
N TYR A 110 -1.33 -11.08 -2.85
CA TYR A 110 -0.03 -10.87 -3.46
C TYR A 110 -0.01 -11.37 -4.90
N LYS A 111 -1.19 -11.66 -5.45
CA LYS A 111 -1.33 -12.08 -6.83
C LYS A 111 -0.65 -11.08 -7.75
N ASN A 112 0.24 -11.59 -8.59
CA ASN A 112 0.94 -10.80 -9.57
C ASN A 112 0.01 -10.44 -10.74
N VAL A 113 -0.26 -9.15 -10.91
CA VAL A 113 -1.10 -8.60 -12.00
C VAL A 113 -0.27 -7.85 -13.06
N TYR A 114 1.01 -8.15 -13.17
CA TYR A 114 1.91 -7.51 -14.14
C TYR A 114 1.36 -7.52 -15.58
N SER A 115 0.71 -8.61 -16.01
CA SER A 115 0.09 -8.70 -17.34
C SER A 115 -1.08 -7.73 -17.57
N GLU A 116 -1.69 -7.21 -16.51
CA GLU A 116 -2.71 -6.15 -16.62
C GLU A 116 -2.05 -4.78 -16.76
N TRP A 117 -0.96 -4.57 -16.05
CA TRP A 117 -0.13 -3.37 -16.21
C TRP A 117 0.46 -3.27 -17.63
N GLU A 118 0.90 -4.37 -18.24
CA GLU A 118 1.39 -4.36 -19.64
C GLU A 118 0.34 -3.79 -20.60
N LYS A 119 -0.93 -4.14 -20.44
CA LYS A 119 -2.04 -3.60 -21.25
C LYS A 119 -2.27 -2.10 -20.98
N TYR A 120 -1.98 -1.64 -19.77
CA TYR A 120 -2.01 -0.21 -19.45
C TYR A 120 -0.82 0.51 -20.08
N LEU A 121 0.38 -0.04 -19.99
CA LEU A 121 1.57 0.48 -20.64
C LEU A 121 1.37 0.70 -22.15
N GLU A 122 0.74 -0.25 -22.84
CA GLU A 122 0.44 -0.12 -24.28
C GLU A 122 -0.32 1.17 -24.61
N LYS A 123 -1.15 1.67 -23.70
CA LYS A 123 -1.88 2.93 -23.87
C LYS A 123 -1.01 4.17 -23.58
N MET A 124 0.10 3.99 -22.86
CA MET A 124 0.98 5.09 -22.44
C MET A 124 2.17 5.30 -23.39
N VAL A 125 2.61 4.27 -24.12
CA VAL A 125 3.82 4.35 -24.97
C VAL A 125 3.78 5.42 -26.07
N TYR A 126 2.60 5.98 -26.39
CA TYR A 126 2.51 7.07 -27.37
C TYR A 126 3.29 8.33 -26.93
N VAL A 127 3.50 8.51 -25.61
CA VAL A 127 4.28 9.64 -25.08
C VAL A 127 5.80 9.46 -25.28
N GLU A 128 6.28 8.25 -25.61
CA GLU A 128 7.70 7.99 -25.86
C GLU A 128 8.14 8.60 -27.21
N SER A 129 8.15 9.92 -27.22
CA SER A 129 8.54 10.69 -28.41
C SER A 129 9.18 12.02 -28.01
N ALA A 130 9.92 12.65 -28.94
CA ALA A 130 10.61 13.91 -28.69
C ALA A 130 9.65 15.06 -28.29
N GLU A 131 8.38 15.00 -28.68
CA GLU A 131 7.36 16.01 -28.34
C GLU A 131 7.06 16.02 -26.85
N TYR A 132 7.03 14.83 -26.22
CA TYR A 132 6.67 14.66 -24.82
C TYR A 132 7.88 14.53 -23.90
N TYR A 133 9.11 14.56 -24.43
CA TYR A 133 10.32 14.53 -23.61
C TYR A 133 10.34 15.69 -22.62
N ARG A 134 10.69 15.41 -21.37
CA ARG A 134 10.73 16.37 -20.26
C ARG A 134 12.08 16.50 -19.62
N ASP A 135 12.68 15.38 -19.23
CA ASP A 135 13.89 15.38 -18.43
C ASP A 135 14.68 14.09 -18.62
N GLU A 136 15.93 14.11 -18.20
CA GLU A 136 16.83 12.96 -18.18
C GLU A 136 17.69 13.01 -16.92
N ASP A 137 17.75 11.90 -16.19
CA ASP A 137 18.57 11.74 -15.00
C ASP A 137 19.49 10.52 -15.14
N ASN A 138 20.65 10.56 -14.51
CA ASN A 138 21.60 9.46 -14.53
C ASN A 138 22.08 9.17 -13.11
N THR A 139 21.96 7.92 -12.67
CA THR A 139 22.40 7.45 -11.36
C THR A 139 23.50 6.41 -11.51
N GLU A 140 24.67 6.71 -10.95
CA GLU A 140 25.77 5.76 -10.88
C GLU A 140 25.48 4.70 -9.82
N LEU A 141 25.66 3.43 -10.20
CA LEU A 141 25.49 2.26 -9.33
C LEU A 141 26.83 1.54 -9.14
N PRO A 142 26.94 0.66 -8.13
CA PRO A 142 28.13 -0.14 -7.92
C PRO A 142 28.56 -0.96 -9.14
N ASP A 143 29.82 -1.36 -9.17
CA ASP A 143 30.41 -2.29 -10.15
C ASP A 143 30.35 -1.79 -11.63
N GLY A 144 30.35 -0.47 -11.82
CA GLY A 144 30.36 0.17 -13.13
C GLY A 144 29.00 0.17 -13.82
N TYR A 145 27.91 -0.11 -13.08
CA TYR A 145 26.56 0.07 -13.58
C TYR A 145 26.14 1.54 -13.50
N SER A 146 25.25 1.94 -14.39
CA SER A 146 24.62 3.25 -14.42
C SER A 146 23.20 3.10 -14.93
N LEU A 147 22.25 3.77 -14.27
CA LEU A 147 20.85 3.82 -14.65
C LEU A 147 20.55 5.21 -15.22
N ASN A 148 20.19 5.25 -16.49
CA ASN A 148 19.71 6.45 -17.17
C ASN A 148 18.17 6.40 -17.22
N VAL A 149 17.50 7.48 -16.84
CA VAL A 149 16.05 7.61 -16.83
C VAL A 149 15.65 8.79 -17.67
N LYS A 150 14.87 8.54 -18.74
CA LYS A 150 14.27 9.57 -19.58
C LYS A 150 12.79 9.67 -19.28
N THR A 151 12.36 10.85 -18.83
CA THR A 151 10.97 11.13 -18.49
C THR A 151 10.23 11.76 -19.66
N TYR A 152 9.06 11.22 -19.96
CA TYR A 152 8.13 11.71 -20.96
C TYR A 152 6.77 12.00 -20.34
N ALA A 153 6.10 13.10 -20.72
CA ALA A 153 4.76 13.41 -20.20
C ALA A 153 3.91 14.22 -21.19
N ASP A 154 2.69 13.75 -21.43
CA ASP A 154 1.62 14.54 -22.06
C ASP A 154 0.90 15.33 -20.96
N MET A 155 1.11 16.62 -20.95
CA MET A 155 0.59 17.54 -19.94
C MET A 155 -0.33 18.57 -20.56
N ASN A 156 -1.42 18.89 -19.89
CA ASN A 156 -2.17 20.11 -20.15
C ASN A 156 -2.01 21.09 -18.95
N GLU A 157 -2.55 22.30 -19.07
CA GLU A 157 -2.41 23.35 -18.05
C GLU A 157 -2.88 22.95 -16.62
N ARG A 158 -3.54 21.80 -16.46
CA ARG A 158 -4.20 21.41 -15.21
C ARG A 158 -3.87 20.00 -14.71
N ALA A 159 -3.35 19.13 -15.56
CA ALA A 159 -3.09 17.74 -15.20
C ALA A 159 -2.09 17.07 -16.16
N ILE A 160 -1.39 16.06 -15.65
CA ILE A 160 -0.67 15.07 -16.44
C ILE A 160 -1.73 14.10 -16.97
N LYS A 161 -1.78 13.90 -18.29
CA LYS A 161 -2.67 12.94 -18.93
C LYS A 161 -2.04 11.55 -19.02
N ALA A 162 -0.74 11.52 -19.27
CA ALA A 162 0.08 10.33 -19.31
C ALA A 162 1.52 10.70 -18.98
N SER A 163 2.21 9.88 -18.23
CA SER A 163 3.65 9.96 -18.01
C SER A 163 4.28 8.58 -18.18
N LEU A 164 5.52 8.57 -18.61
CA LEU A 164 6.30 7.37 -18.85
C LEU A 164 7.78 7.67 -18.64
N ASP A 165 8.45 6.87 -17.82
CA ASP A 165 9.90 6.87 -17.75
C ASP A 165 10.45 5.67 -18.52
N VAL A 166 11.46 5.93 -19.33
CA VAL A 166 12.28 4.91 -20.00
C VAL A 166 13.58 4.82 -19.24
N CYS A 167 13.80 3.67 -18.61
CA CYS A 167 14.94 3.39 -17.74
C CYS A 167 15.91 2.46 -18.45
N GLU A 168 17.13 2.91 -18.72
CA GLU A 168 18.18 2.15 -19.37
C GLU A 168 19.30 1.84 -18.37
N LEU A 169 19.55 0.57 -18.10
CA LEU A 169 20.69 0.10 -17.33
C LEU A 169 21.88 -0.17 -18.28
N THR A 170 23.00 0.45 -17.99
CA THR A 170 24.28 0.18 -18.68
C THR A 170 25.32 -0.36 -17.70
N ARG A 171 26.35 -1.03 -18.23
CA ARG A 171 27.55 -1.38 -17.47
C ARG A 171 28.79 -0.98 -18.27
N ASN A 172 29.61 -0.12 -17.70
CA ASN A 172 30.79 0.47 -18.38
C ASN A 172 30.42 1.08 -19.75
N GLY A 173 29.21 1.63 -19.88
CA GLY A 173 28.68 2.22 -21.11
C GLY A 173 28.08 1.23 -22.13
N GLU A 174 28.05 -0.06 -21.83
CA GLU A 174 27.36 -1.07 -22.65
C GLU A 174 25.93 -1.27 -22.13
N HIS A 175 24.95 -1.31 -23.05
CA HIS A 175 23.55 -1.58 -22.73
C HIS A 175 23.36 -2.97 -22.14
N ILE A 176 22.65 -3.06 -21.01
CA ILE A 176 22.36 -4.31 -20.30
C ILE A 176 20.86 -4.62 -20.31
N PHE A 177 20.03 -3.63 -19.94
CA PHE A 177 18.60 -3.84 -19.77
C PHE A 177 17.84 -2.52 -19.92
N GLU A 178 16.61 -2.60 -20.42
CA GLU A 178 15.70 -1.45 -20.50
C GLU A 178 14.33 -1.84 -19.97
N TYR A 179 13.72 -0.96 -19.21
CA TYR A 179 12.34 -1.12 -18.74
C TYR A 179 11.61 0.22 -18.74
N ARG A 180 10.31 0.16 -18.61
CA ARG A 180 9.45 1.34 -18.53
C ARG A 180 8.79 1.43 -17.19
N CYS A 181 8.57 2.66 -16.71
CA CYS A 181 7.82 2.93 -15.49
C CYS A 181 6.70 3.91 -15.81
N THR A 182 5.47 3.57 -15.39
CA THR A 182 4.27 4.37 -15.65
C THR A 182 3.97 5.39 -14.56
N TYR A 183 4.82 5.47 -13.54
CA TYR A 183 4.75 6.46 -12.48
C TYR A 183 5.98 7.36 -12.52
N ASP A 184 5.75 8.68 -12.55
CA ASP A 184 6.80 9.69 -12.73
C ASP A 184 7.70 9.88 -11.50
N HIS A 185 8.26 8.85 -10.98
CA HIS A 185 9.38 8.86 -10.02
C HIS A 185 9.87 7.44 -9.72
N PRO A 186 10.51 6.76 -10.66
CA PRO A 186 10.99 5.38 -10.50
C PRO A 186 12.23 5.31 -9.60
N ARG A 187 12.16 5.80 -8.37
CA ARG A 187 13.36 6.05 -7.57
C ARG A 187 13.68 4.99 -6.51
N VAL A 188 13.09 3.81 -6.62
CA VAL A 188 13.47 2.72 -5.71
C VAL A 188 14.65 1.90 -6.20
N CYS A 189 15.31 2.32 -7.29
CA CYS A 189 16.59 1.74 -7.62
C CYS A 189 17.69 2.33 -6.70
N LYS A 190 17.71 1.95 -5.45
CA LYS A 190 18.72 2.44 -4.49
C LYS A 190 19.95 1.54 -4.40
N GLY A 191 20.15 0.65 -5.35
CA GLY A 191 21.36 -0.13 -5.40
C GLY A 191 21.18 -1.54 -5.93
N ILE A 192 22.28 -2.26 -5.94
CA ILE A 192 22.36 -3.65 -6.33
C ILE A 192 22.33 -4.50 -5.08
N VAL A 193 21.43 -5.48 -5.03
CA VAL A 193 21.35 -6.47 -3.96
C VAL A 193 22.38 -7.57 -4.24
N SER A 194 23.37 -7.74 -3.34
CA SER A 194 24.27 -8.89 -3.33
C SER A 194 23.61 -10.00 -2.52
N HIS A 195 23.05 -10.99 -3.22
CA HIS A 195 22.23 -12.03 -2.63
C HIS A 195 23.07 -13.17 -2.02
N SER A 196 22.49 -13.89 -1.05
CA SER A 196 23.11 -15.04 -0.36
C SER A 196 23.49 -16.19 -1.31
N ASN A 197 22.74 -16.34 -2.43
CA ASN A 197 23.03 -17.31 -3.49
C ASN A 197 24.28 -16.95 -4.34
N GLY A 198 24.96 -15.86 -4.04
CA GLY A 198 26.15 -15.39 -4.75
C GLY A 198 25.89 -14.56 -5.99
N ARG A 199 24.63 -14.35 -6.40
CA ARG A 199 24.24 -13.54 -7.55
C ARG A 199 23.99 -12.08 -7.14
N LYS A 200 23.88 -11.21 -8.13
CA LYS A 200 23.52 -9.80 -7.96
C LYS A 200 22.22 -9.52 -8.66
N TYR A 201 21.34 -8.80 -7.96
CA TYR A 201 20.05 -8.41 -8.47
C TYR A 201 19.89 -6.90 -8.44
N LEU A 202 19.25 -6.37 -9.49
CA LEU A 202 18.74 -5.01 -9.51
C LEU A 202 17.26 -5.06 -9.16
N PRO A 203 16.83 -4.58 -7.98
CA PRO A 203 15.43 -4.31 -7.73
C PRO A 203 15.00 -3.05 -8.51
N PHE A 204 13.86 -3.09 -9.17
CA PHE A 204 13.33 -1.95 -9.92
C PHE A 204 11.81 -1.90 -9.87
N GLN A 205 11.26 -0.73 -10.13
CA GLN A 205 9.82 -0.52 -10.20
C GLN A 205 9.39 -0.21 -11.63
N VAL A 206 8.30 -0.82 -12.06
CA VAL A 206 7.63 -0.52 -13.33
C VAL A 206 6.41 0.38 -13.11
N ASP A 207 6.02 0.53 -11.85
CA ASP A 207 4.98 1.43 -11.38
C ASP A 207 5.19 1.81 -9.91
N LEU A 208 4.26 2.57 -9.33
CA LEU A 208 4.30 2.97 -7.92
C LEU A 208 4.34 1.78 -6.96
N TYR A 209 3.70 0.68 -7.33
CA TYR A 209 3.53 -0.50 -6.48
C TYR A 209 4.33 -1.70 -7.00
N GLY A 210 4.78 -2.52 -6.06
CA GLY A 210 5.54 -3.71 -6.34
C GLY A 210 7.01 -3.46 -6.65
N ILE A 211 7.79 -4.51 -6.54
CA ILE A 211 9.23 -4.51 -6.86
C ILE A 211 9.52 -5.70 -7.77
N SER A 212 10.09 -5.41 -8.92
CA SER A 212 10.63 -6.37 -9.87
C SER A 212 12.11 -6.60 -9.63
N TYR A 213 12.64 -7.73 -10.08
CA TYR A 213 14.06 -8.08 -9.92
C TYR A 213 14.67 -8.51 -11.25
N LEU A 214 15.82 -7.94 -11.58
CA LEU A 214 16.69 -8.37 -12.66
C LEU A 214 17.91 -9.10 -12.10
N ASP A 215 18.15 -10.33 -12.49
CA ASP A 215 19.42 -11.02 -12.26
C ASP A 215 20.48 -10.46 -13.21
N LEU A 216 21.47 -9.78 -12.66
CA LEU A 216 22.53 -9.10 -13.43
C LEU A 216 23.53 -10.06 -14.07
N ASP A 217 23.57 -11.33 -13.65
CA ASP A 217 24.45 -12.35 -14.19
C ASP A 217 23.80 -13.12 -15.35
N SER A 218 22.51 -13.46 -15.24
CA SER A 218 21.79 -14.21 -16.28
C SER A 218 20.95 -13.34 -17.21
N GLY A 219 20.57 -12.14 -16.81
CA GLY A 219 19.62 -11.30 -17.52
C GLY A 219 18.16 -11.74 -17.35
N GLU A 220 17.88 -12.72 -16.48
CA GLU A 220 16.51 -13.12 -16.17
C GLU A 220 15.80 -12.05 -15.34
N VAL A 221 14.51 -11.85 -15.62
CA VAL A 221 13.69 -10.83 -14.98
C VAL A 221 12.47 -11.47 -14.33
N TYR A 222 12.20 -11.11 -13.10
CA TYR A 222 10.92 -11.33 -12.44
C TYR A 222 10.18 -10.02 -12.29
N ASN A 223 9.08 -9.88 -13.01
CA ASN A 223 8.22 -8.71 -12.95
C ASN A 223 7.07 -8.93 -11.97
N TYR A 224 6.85 -7.97 -11.08
CA TYR A 224 5.82 -8.07 -10.07
C TYR A 224 5.09 -6.74 -9.85
N ILE A 225 3.76 -6.80 -9.96
CA ILE A 225 2.83 -5.75 -9.50
C ILE A 225 1.76 -6.45 -8.68
N PRO A 226 1.50 -6.00 -7.43
CA PRO A 226 0.48 -6.59 -6.58
C PRO A 226 -0.92 -6.30 -7.10
N GLU A 227 -1.87 -7.20 -6.87
CA GLU A 227 -3.30 -6.92 -7.01
C GLU A 227 -3.67 -5.72 -6.12
N GLY A 228 -4.64 -4.93 -6.50
CA GLY A 228 -4.95 -3.67 -5.81
C GLY A 228 -4.28 -2.46 -6.46
N TYR A 229 -3.66 -2.67 -7.59
CA TYR A 229 -3.11 -1.64 -8.42
C TYR A 229 -4.24 -0.84 -9.11
N PRO A 230 -4.38 0.47 -8.81
CA PRO A 230 -5.59 1.21 -9.20
C PRO A 230 -5.47 1.87 -10.57
N HIS A 231 -5.36 1.10 -11.67
CA HIS A 231 -5.52 1.69 -13.01
C HIS A 231 -6.97 1.87 -13.42
N ASP A 232 -7.87 1.18 -12.77
CA ASP A 232 -9.31 1.31 -12.99
C ASP A 232 -9.98 1.61 -11.65
N ILE A 233 -10.52 2.83 -11.53
CA ILE A 233 -11.25 3.27 -10.34
C ILE A 233 -12.47 2.37 -10.04
N ASP A 234 -13.04 1.76 -11.09
CA ASP A 234 -14.20 0.87 -10.95
C ASP A 234 -13.79 -0.53 -10.46
N SER A 235 -12.50 -0.89 -10.59
CA SER A 235 -11.93 -2.17 -10.12
C SER A 235 -11.00 -2.01 -8.90
N TYR A 236 -11.03 -0.85 -8.23
CA TYR A 236 -10.21 -0.61 -7.04
C TYR A 236 -10.53 -1.62 -5.93
N CYS A 237 -9.62 -2.53 -5.68
CA CYS A 237 -9.75 -3.60 -4.70
C CYS A 237 -8.93 -3.37 -3.42
N GLY A 238 -8.40 -2.18 -3.22
CA GLY A 238 -7.62 -1.82 -2.03
C GLY A 238 -6.34 -1.09 -2.38
N GLU A 239 -5.62 -0.68 -1.36
CA GLU A 239 -4.35 0.02 -1.50
C GLU A 239 -3.18 -0.94 -1.30
N SER A 240 -2.18 -0.86 -2.18
CA SER A 240 -0.92 -1.56 -2.04
C SER A 240 0.12 -0.68 -1.37
N PHE A 241 1.13 -1.29 -0.74
CA PHE A 241 2.21 -0.59 -0.10
C PHE A 241 3.12 0.09 -1.13
N ILE A 242 3.36 1.39 -0.93
CA ILE A 242 4.27 2.19 -1.74
C ILE A 242 5.68 1.99 -1.21
N VAL A 243 6.56 1.37 -1.99
CA VAL A 243 7.94 1.14 -1.57
C VAL A 243 8.80 2.35 -1.92
N THR A 244 9.50 2.90 -0.92
CA THR A 244 10.43 4.03 -1.08
C THR A 244 11.88 3.65 -0.85
N ASP A 245 12.14 2.54 -0.17
CA ASP A 245 13.48 2.06 0.16
C ASP A 245 13.55 0.55 0.27
N ILE A 246 14.74 -0.03 0.05
CA ILE A 246 14.97 -1.48 0.09
C ILE A 246 16.25 -1.77 0.86
N HIS A 247 16.14 -2.66 1.84
CA HIS A 247 17.26 -3.16 2.62
C HIS A 247 17.21 -4.69 2.63
N TYR A 248 18.35 -5.34 2.47
CA TYR A 248 18.43 -6.78 2.41
C TYR A 248 19.53 -7.32 3.33
N ASP A 249 19.21 -8.37 4.05
CA ASP A 249 20.18 -9.11 4.88
C ASP A 249 20.58 -10.45 4.23
N PRO A 250 21.80 -10.55 3.67
CA PRO A 250 22.25 -11.79 3.02
C PRO A 250 22.49 -12.94 3.99
N SER A 251 22.45 -12.72 5.29
CA SER A 251 22.60 -13.78 6.28
C SER A 251 21.31 -14.52 6.59
N SER A 252 20.17 -13.91 6.29
CA SER A 252 18.85 -14.44 6.60
C SER A 252 17.89 -14.51 5.41
N ASP A 253 18.24 -13.90 4.28
CA ASP A 253 17.38 -13.69 3.11
C ASP A 253 16.13 -12.83 3.41
N ILE A 254 16.17 -12.04 4.49
CA ILE A 254 15.10 -11.10 4.78
C ILE A 254 15.33 -9.80 4.00
N VAL A 255 14.28 -9.35 3.33
CA VAL A 255 14.19 -8.00 2.76
C VAL A 255 13.29 -7.14 3.64
N ALA A 256 13.67 -5.87 3.81
CA ALA A 256 12.87 -4.84 4.48
C ALA A 256 12.61 -3.70 3.50
N TYR A 257 11.35 -3.47 3.17
CA TYR A 257 10.90 -2.38 2.32
C TYR A 257 10.43 -1.23 3.20
N GLY A 258 11.09 -0.08 3.09
CA GLY A 258 10.58 1.16 3.66
C GLY A 258 9.51 1.77 2.78
N GLY A 259 8.48 2.38 3.37
CA GLY A 259 7.44 3.02 2.60
C GLY A 259 6.18 3.33 3.38
N CYS A 260 5.06 3.50 2.69
CA CYS A 260 3.79 3.83 3.35
C CYS A 260 2.59 3.37 2.51
N TYR A 261 1.41 3.39 3.12
CA TYR A 261 0.13 3.47 2.41
C TYR A 261 -0.27 4.94 2.25
N TRP A 262 -1.07 5.29 1.25
CA TRP A 262 -1.52 6.67 1.04
C TRP A 262 -2.19 7.24 2.30
N GLY A 263 -1.60 8.33 2.83
CA GLY A 263 -2.11 8.99 4.02
C GLY A 263 -1.89 8.24 5.33
N GLY A 264 -1.16 7.11 5.29
CA GLY A 264 -0.70 6.37 6.47
C GLY A 264 0.70 6.80 6.93
N PRO A 265 1.11 6.40 8.13
CA PRO A 265 2.48 6.57 8.60
C PRO A 265 3.45 5.74 7.74
N TYR A 266 4.72 6.12 7.75
CA TYR A 266 5.78 5.29 7.18
C TYR A 266 5.96 4.01 7.99
N ASP A 267 6.14 2.91 7.29
CA ASP A 267 6.34 1.58 7.87
C ASP A 267 7.48 0.84 7.18
N ILE A 268 7.93 -0.23 7.81
CA ILE A 268 8.83 -1.21 7.22
C ILE A 268 8.03 -2.50 7.00
N MET A 269 8.01 -2.98 5.76
CA MET A 269 7.42 -4.27 5.41
C MET A 269 8.51 -5.30 5.23
N ALA A 270 8.57 -6.31 6.10
CA ALA A 270 9.57 -7.36 6.03
C ALA A 270 9.05 -8.61 5.31
N GLY A 271 9.86 -9.18 4.41
CA GLY A 271 9.54 -10.37 3.62
C GLY A 271 10.72 -11.31 3.43
N ASP A 272 10.43 -12.51 2.91
CA ASP A 272 11.43 -13.48 2.50
C ASP A 272 11.81 -13.22 1.04
N LEU A 273 13.10 -13.04 0.77
CA LEU A 273 13.67 -12.87 -0.57
C LEU A 273 14.65 -14.00 -0.91
N SER A 274 14.41 -15.20 -0.43
CA SER A 274 15.27 -16.36 -0.71
C SER A 274 15.32 -16.73 -2.20
N ASP A 275 14.30 -16.40 -2.97
CA ASP A 275 14.25 -16.59 -4.43
C ASP A 275 13.72 -15.31 -5.13
N PRO A 276 14.61 -14.38 -5.51
CA PRO A 276 14.19 -13.13 -6.16
C PRO A 276 13.50 -13.28 -7.51
N LEU A 277 13.78 -14.37 -8.25
CA LEU A 277 13.17 -14.63 -9.57
C LEU A 277 11.85 -15.40 -9.50
N ASN A 278 11.46 -15.82 -8.30
CA ASN A 278 10.17 -16.46 -8.05
C ASN A 278 9.59 -15.90 -6.74
N TYR A 279 9.73 -14.59 -6.57
CA TYR A 279 9.38 -13.88 -5.36
C TYR A 279 7.87 -13.89 -5.10
N ASP A 280 7.47 -14.40 -3.95
CA ASP A 280 6.09 -14.40 -3.46
C ASP A 280 6.03 -13.55 -2.18
N PRO A 281 5.65 -12.27 -2.30
CA PRO A 281 5.82 -11.30 -1.22
C PRO A 281 4.76 -11.43 -0.13
N HIS A 282 4.96 -12.31 0.82
CA HIS A 282 4.22 -12.32 2.07
C HIS A 282 4.89 -11.37 3.06
N LEU A 283 4.33 -10.17 3.23
CA LEU A 283 4.97 -9.07 3.94
C LEU A 283 4.39 -8.87 5.35
N VAL A 284 5.27 -8.73 6.32
CA VAL A 284 4.95 -8.40 7.72
C VAL A 284 5.18 -6.92 7.97
N SER A 285 4.18 -6.20 8.42
CA SER A 285 4.29 -4.80 8.88
C SER A 285 5.04 -4.75 10.21
N ILE A 286 6.10 -3.97 10.27
CA ILE A 286 6.87 -3.78 11.50
C ILE A 286 6.10 -2.90 12.50
N CYS A 287 5.35 -1.90 12.03
CA CYS A 287 4.41 -1.17 12.90
C CYS A 287 3.49 -2.15 13.65
N SER A 288 2.93 -3.15 12.98
CA SER A 288 2.05 -4.13 13.63
C SER A 288 2.77 -5.07 14.60
N VAL A 289 4.08 -5.21 14.48
CA VAL A 289 4.89 -6.02 15.41
C VAL A 289 5.19 -5.26 16.69
N ILE A 290 5.54 -3.98 16.59
CA ILE A 290 5.94 -3.14 17.73
C ILE A 290 4.75 -2.49 18.44
N ASP A 291 3.65 -2.27 17.73
CA ASP A 291 2.40 -1.68 18.22
C ASP A 291 1.20 -2.44 17.62
N PRO A 292 0.87 -3.64 18.16
CA PRO A 292 -0.22 -4.47 17.65
C PRO A 292 -1.61 -3.81 17.71
N GLU A 293 -1.78 -2.82 18.56
CA GLU A 293 -3.04 -2.10 18.76
C GLU A 293 -3.13 -0.84 17.88
N TYR A 294 -2.02 -0.45 17.24
CA TYR A 294 -1.90 0.78 16.43
C TYR A 294 -2.33 2.05 17.18
N ASP A 295 -2.09 2.09 18.49
CA ASP A 295 -2.54 3.19 19.33
C ASP A 295 -1.74 4.47 19.15
N GLU A 296 -0.47 4.36 18.72
CA GLU A 296 0.45 5.48 18.68
C GLU A 296 0.71 6.02 17.26
N GLY A 297 0.53 5.18 16.21
CA GLY A 297 0.58 5.61 14.79
C GLY A 297 1.93 6.22 14.37
N TRP A 298 3.03 5.61 14.82
CA TRP A 298 4.38 6.10 14.54
C TRP A 298 4.81 5.90 13.08
N ASP A 299 5.61 6.83 12.59
CA ASP A 299 6.48 6.56 11.47
C ASP A 299 7.65 5.67 11.93
N VAL A 300 7.95 4.63 11.14
CA VAL A 300 9.00 3.66 11.41
C VAL A 300 10.05 3.69 10.32
N ASP A 301 11.29 3.97 10.70
CA ASP A 301 12.45 4.02 9.83
C ASP A 301 13.37 2.81 10.03
N PHE A 302 13.95 2.32 8.93
CA PHE A 302 14.99 1.31 8.97
C PHE A 302 16.30 1.89 9.55
N VAL A 303 16.93 1.15 10.46
CA VAL A 303 18.25 1.50 10.98
C VAL A 303 19.33 0.55 10.45
N CYS A 304 19.21 -0.74 10.71
CA CYS A 304 20.16 -1.76 10.23
C CYS A 304 19.66 -3.18 10.49
N PHE A 305 20.30 -4.13 9.83
CA PHE A 305 20.31 -5.53 10.29
C PHE A 305 21.56 -5.73 11.18
N LYS A 306 21.37 -6.25 12.38
CA LYS A 306 22.46 -6.45 13.33
C LYS A 306 22.16 -7.58 14.33
N ASP A 307 23.17 -8.41 14.59
CA ASP A 307 23.12 -9.45 15.62
C ASP A 307 21.88 -10.38 15.52
N GLY A 308 21.47 -10.72 14.28
CA GLY A 308 20.29 -11.55 14.01
C GLY A 308 18.95 -10.82 14.25
N SER A 309 18.94 -9.51 14.20
CA SER A 309 17.74 -8.68 14.36
C SER A 309 17.62 -7.61 13.27
N LEU A 310 16.40 -7.27 12.91
CA LEU A 310 16.05 -6.03 12.24
C LEU A 310 15.92 -4.93 13.31
N VAL A 311 16.69 -3.87 13.17
CA VAL A 311 16.63 -2.70 14.04
C VAL A 311 15.92 -1.57 13.30
N VAL A 312 14.90 -1.01 13.94
CA VAL A 312 14.10 0.10 13.44
C VAL A 312 14.00 1.21 14.47
N LYS A 313 13.63 2.39 14.03
CA LYS A 313 13.46 3.56 14.88
C LYS A 313 12.15 4.27 14.57
N THR A 314 11.42 4.67 15.59
CA THR A 314 10.20 5.47 15.48
C THR A 314 10.53 6.97 15.44
N ASP A 315 9.60 7.79 14.95
CA ASP A 315 9.73 9.26 14.85
C ASP A 315 9.92 9.93 16.22
N ASP A 316 9.41 9.35 17.30
CA ASP A 316 9.66 9.79 18.68
C ASP A 316 11.04 9.37 19.24
N GLY A 317 11.85 8.67 18.45
CA GLY A 317 13.24 8.34 18.71
C GLY A 317 13.47 7.03 19.47
N ARG A 318 12.46 6.21 19.71
CA ARG A 318 12.63 4.87 20.28
C ARG A 318 13.22 3.91 19.24
N GLU A 319 14.10 3.02 19.68
CA GLU A 319 14.64 1.95 18.85
C GLU A 319 14.07 0.60 19.29
N PHE A 320 13.72 -0.22 18.30
CA PHE A 320 13.22 -1.56 18.47
C PHE A 320 14.10 -2.55 17.72
N SER A 321 14.37 -3.71 18.35
CA SER A 321 15.10 -4.81 17.75
C SER A 321 14.19 -6.01 17.64
N ILE A 322 13.83 -6.41 16.41
CA ILE A 322 12.95 -7.53 16.13
C ILE A 322 13.82 -8.70 15.67
N ALA A 323 13.73 -9.83 16.35
CA ALA A 323 14.51 -11.02 16.01
C ALA A 323 14.13 -11.52 14.62
N ILE A 324 15.12 -11.85 13.78
CA ILE A 324 14.91 -12.40 12.44
C ILE A 324 14.08 -13.69 12.48
N GLU A 325 14.31 -14.56 13.46
CA GLU A 325 13.55 -15.79 13.63
C GLU A 325 12.06 -15.52 13.92
N GLU A 326 11.72 -14.45 14.63
CA GLU A 326 10.34 -14.01 14.83
C GLU A 326 9.73 -13.55 13.52
N LEU A 327 10.45 -12.74 12.73
CA LEU A 327 9.97 -12.28 11.42
C LEU A 327 9.72 -13.45 10.47
N LYS A 328 10.64 -14.41 10.39
CA LYS A 328 10.48 -15.63 9.59
C LYS A 328 9.25 -16.43 9.99
N ALA A 329 9.01 -16.58 11.30
CA ALA A 329 7.85 -17.29 11.80
C ALA A 329 6.53 -16.57 11.41
N ARG A 330 6.50 -15.23 11.48
CA ARG A 330 5.33 -14.43 11.06
C ARG A 330 5.10 -14.47 9.56
N ILE A 331 6.16 -14.32 8.75
CA ILE A 331 6.09 -14.42 7.28
C ILE A 331 5.53 -15.79 6.88
N LYS A 332 6.05 -16.86 7.47
CA LYS A 332 5.56 -18.21 7.23
C LYS A 332 4.07 -18.37 7.59
N ALA A 333 3.64 -17.83 8.71
CA ALA A 333 2.25 -17.91 9.15
C ALA A 333 1.26 -17.16 8.23
N ILE A 334 1.74 -16.16 7.47
CA ILE A 334 0.93 -15.46 6.47
C ILE A 334 0.87 -16.25 5.15
N SER A 335 1.92 -17.03 4.83
CA SER A 335 2.01 -17.80 3.59
C SER A 335 1.25 -19.15 3.64
N GLU A 336 0.89 -19.62 4.82
CA GLU A 336 0.11 -20.86 5.05
C GLU A 336 -1.41 -20.57 5.14
#